data_21180a39d7bdbdd2f674b0e87e9e29d1
#
_entry.id   21180a39d7bdbdd2f674b0e87e9e29d1
#
_cell.length_a   1.000
_cell.length_b   1.000
_cell.length_c   1.000
_cell.angle_alpha   90.00
_cell.angle_beta   90.00
_cell.angle_gamma   90.00
#
_symmetry.space_group_name_H-M   'P 1'
#
loop_
_entity.id
_entity.type
_entity.pdbx_description
1 polymer ?
#
loop_
_entity_poly.entity_id
_entity_poly.type
_entity_poly.pdbx_seq_one_letter_code
_entity_poly.pdbx_strand_id
1 'polypeptide(L)'
;MRKIISTLAVAAFVQCPSPAAHAGDGKPAAPDATVKELMTRAVVGASGKEVRMLAVEYISGGASLAHRHNAQVFVYVLEGAVKMQVAGGPLLTLGPGETFYEGPEDIHTVSANASTTKPARILVFMIKDAAAPVSLPAVR
;
A
#
# COMPACT_ATOMS: atom_id res chain seq x y z
N MET A 1 12.15 41.78 74.33
CA MET A 1 11.33 40.66 73.90
C MET A 1 10.74 40.99 72.57
N ARG A 2 11.32 40.44 71.44
CA ARG A 2 10.87 40.65 70.08
C ARG A 2 10.11 39.41 69.62
N LYS A 3 8.81 39.55 69.30
CA LYS A 3 7.97 38.49 68.73
C LYS A 3 8.20 38.41 67.28
N ILE A 4 8.67 37.25 66.82
CA ILE A 4 8.81 36.93 65.36
C ILE A 4 7.48 36.34 64.90
N ILE A 5 6.80 37.01 63.99
CA ILE A 5 5.59 36.51 63.33
C ILE A 5 6.04 35.81 62.04
N SER A 6 5.91 34.48 62.03
CA SER A 6 6.14 33.67 60.82
C SER A 6 4.91 33.73 59.89
N THR A 7 5.06 34.30 58.73
CA THR A 7 4.02 34.30 57.70
C THR A 7 4.16 33.04 56.86
N LEU A 8 3.17 32.17 56.93
CA LEU A 8 3.08 30.95 56.13
C LEU A 8 2.52 31.31 54.75
N ALA A 9 3.36 31.21 53.70
CA ALA A 9 2.91 31.39 52.31
C ALA A 9 2.30 30.09 51.81
N VAL A 10 0.99 30.09 51.53
CA VAL A 10 0.30 28.99 50.86
C VAL A 10 0.47 29.17 49.37
N ALA A 11 1.26 28.30 48.73
CA ALA A 11 1.38 28.22 47.24
C ALA A 11 0.16 27.48 46.70
N ALA A 12 -0.70 28.19 45.98
CA ALA A 12 -1.79 27.60 45.22
C ALA A 12 -1.25 26.96 43.92
N PHE A 13 -1.27 25.64 43.86
CA PHE A 13 -0.99 24.90 42.64
C PHE A 13 -2.19 25.05 41.69
N VAL A 14 -2.03 25.83 40.64
CA VAL A 14 -2.98 25.87 39.50
C VAL A 14 -2.73 24.62 38.63
N GLN A 15 -3.59 23.62 38.76
CA GLN A 15 -3.61 22.49 37.83
C GLN A 15 -4.20 22.96 36.49
N CYS A 16 -3.37 23.05 35.45
CA CYS A 16 -3.83 23.15 34.05
C CYS A 16 -4.51 21.82 33.68
N PRO A 17 -5.73 21.83 33.15
CA PRO A 17 -6.31 20.61 32.61
C PRO A 17 -5.55 20.24 31.32
N SER A 18 -5.01 19.02 31.31
CA SER A 18 -4.46 18.43 30.06
C SER A 18 -5.58 18.31 29.02
N PRO A 19 -5.34 18.68 27.76
CA PRO A 19 -6.32 18.43 26.72
C PRO A 19 -6.53 16.92 26.57
N ALA A 20 -7.77 16.48 26.74
CA ALA A 20 -8.19 15.12 26.46
C ALA A 20 -7.90 14.84 24.97
N ALA A 21 -7.03 13.85 24.71
CA ALA A 21 -6.84 13.33 23.37
C ALA A 21 -8.18 12.78 22.90
N HIS A 22 -8.78 13.43 21.89
CA HIS A 22 -9.91 12.86 21.18
C HIS A 22 -9.38 11.63 20.44
N ALA A 23 -9.73 10.45 20.91
CA ALA A 23 -9.68 9.25 20.12
C ALA A 23 -10.69 9.46 18.98
N GLY A 24 -10.19 9.80 17.80
CA GLY A 24 -11.00 9.86 16.61
C GLY A 24 -11.62 8.49 16.39
N ASP A 25 -12.94 8.45 16.21
CA ASP A 25 -13.68 7.26 15.79
C ASP A 25 -13.13 6.82 14.41
N GLY A 26 -12.08 5.98 14.45
CA GLY A 26 -11.37 5.50 13.28
C GLY A 26 -12.25 4.55 12.48
N LYS A 27 -13.11 5.12 11.61
CA LYS A 27 -13.60 4.36 10.46
C LYS A 27 -12.37 3.80 9.74
N PRO A 28 -12.29 2.48 9.47
CA PRO A 28 -11.17 1.93 8.71
C PRO A 28 -10.99 2.74 7.44
N ALA A 29 -9.78 3.24 7.21
CA ALA A 29 -9.46 3.92 5.97
C ALA A 29 -9.77 2.97 4.80
N ALA A 30 -10.39 3.50 3.74
CA ALA A 30 -10.58 2.72 2.52
C ALA A 30 -9.20 2.26 2.02
N PRO A 31 -9.09 1.05 1.47
CA PRO A 31 -7.80 0.57 0.96
C PRO A 31 -7.31 1.50 -0.14
N ASP A 32 -6.00 1.81 -0.14
CA ASP A 32 -5.37 2.68 -1.14
C ASP A 32 -5.40 2.10 -2.55
N ALA A 33 -5.63 0.78 -2.65
CA ALA A 33 -5.82 0.05 -3.89
C ALA A 33 -6.94 -0.98 -3.74
N THR A 34 -7.76 -1.12 -4.78
CA THR A 34 -8.78 -2.18 -4.91
C THR A 34 -8.34 -3.17 -5.97
N VAL A 35 -8.35 -4.46 -5.66
CA VAL A 35 -8.02 -5.54 -6.58
C VAL A 35 -9.29 -6.31 -6.91
N LYS A 36 -9.61 -6.42 -8.21
CA LYS A 36 -10.74 -7.18 -8.73
C LYS A 36 -10.24 -8.29 -9.67
N GLU A 37 -10.57 -9.54 -9.35
CA GLU A 37 -10.32 -10.64 -10.29
C GLU A 37 -11.27 -10.54 -11.50
N LEU A 38 -10.71 -10.61 -12.69
CA LEU A 38 -11.44 -10.60 -13.95
C LEU A 38 -11.57 -12.00 -14.54
N MET A 39 -10.52 -12.81 -14.43
CA MET A 39 -10.48 -14.15 -15.00
C MET A 39 -9.39 -15.00 -14.33
N THR A 40 -9.69 -16.30 -14.17
CA THR A 40 -8.70 -17.33 -13.83
C THR A 40 -8.89 -18.52 -14.78
N ARG A 41 -7.79 -19.04 -15.36
CA ARG A 41 -7.79 -20.22 -16.25
C ARG A 41 -6.54 -21.04 -16.02
N ALA A 42 -6.70 -22.37 -16.07
CA ALA A 42 -5.56 -23.27 -16.11
C ALA A 42 -4.76 -23.06 -17.40
N VAL A 43 -3.43 -23.16 -17.30
CA VAL A 43 -2.54 -23.10 -18.47
C VAL A 43 -2.52 -24.46 -19.17
N VAL A 44 -2.93 -24.52 -20.44
CA VAL A 44 -2.89 -25.74 -21.23
C VAL A 44 -1.44 -26.18 -21.45
N GLY A 45 -1.12 -27.42 -21.16
CA GLY A 45 0.24 -27.96 -21.29
C GLY A 45 1.18 -27.68 -20.11
N ALA A 46 0.74 -26.96 -19.08
CA ALA A 46 1.51 -26.70 -17.86
C ALA A 46 0.69 -27.07 -16.62
N SER A 47 0.77 -28.32 -16.21
CA SER A 47 0.01 -28.83 -15.06
C SER A 47 0.31 -28.03 -13.78
N GLY A 48 -0.72 -27.72 -13.01
CA GLY A 48 -0.63 -26.95 -11.76
C GLY A 48 -0.38 -25.44 -11.94
N LYS A 49 -0.31 -24.94 -13.18
CA LYS A 49 -0.19 -23.51 -13.48
C LYS A 49 -1.53 -22.90 -13.86
N GLU A 50 -1.72 -21.66 -13.48
CA GLU A 50 -2.87 -20.84 -13.88
C GLU A 50 -2.45 -19.48 -14.40
N VAL A 51 -3.28 -18.94 -15.26
CA VAL A 51 -3.29 -17.52 -15.63
C VAL A 51 -4.34 -16.84 -14.76
N ARG A 52 -4.00 -15.69 -14.23
CA ARG A 52 -4.93 -14.82 -13.51
C ARG A 52 -4.89 -13.41 -14.08
N MET A 53 -6.05 -12.84 -14.38
CA MET A 53 -6.18 -11.44 -14.79
C MET A 53 -6.87 -10.66 -13.70
N LEU A 54 -6.28 -9.53 -13.31
CA LEU A 54 -6.77 -8.65 -12.27
C LEU A 54 -6.86 -7.21 -12.80
N ALA A 55 -7.89 -6.49 -12.41
CA ALA A 55 -7.91 -5.04 -12.46
C ALA A 55 -7.49 -4.50 -11.09
N VAL A 56 -6.55 -3.57 -11.06
CA VAL A 56 -6.14 -2.86 -9.85
C VAL A 56 -6.42 -1.38 -10.03
N GLU A 57 -7.16 -0.81 -9.09
CA GLU A 57 -7.51 0.60 -9.07
C GLU A 57 -6.89 1.25 -7.85
N TYR A 58 -6.08 2.28 -8.07
CA TYR A 58 -5.50 3.12 -7.03
C TYR A 58 -6.30 4.40 -6.88
N ILE A 59 -6.69 4.74 -5.67
CA ILE A 59 -7.20 6.09 -5.37
C ILE A 59 -6.11 7.13 -5.61
N SER A 60 -6.47 8.40 -5.61
CA SER A 60 -5.51 9.52 -5.68
C SER A 60 -4.49 9.42 -4.55
N GLY A 61 -3.20 9.36 -4.90
CA GLY A 61 -2.10 9.18 -3.96
C GLY A 61 -1.98 7.79 -3.33
N GLY A 62 -2.83 6.84 -3.73
CA GLY A 62 -2.85 5.48 -3.19
C GLY A 62 -1.61 4.67 -3.59
N ALA A 63 -1.23 3.72 -2.74
CA ALA A 63 -0.10 2.82 -2.95
C ALA A 63 -0.36 1.44 -2.33
N SER A 64 0.29 0.42 -2.85
CA SER A 64 0.39 -0.89 -2.22
C SER A 64 1.62 -0.96 -1.32
N LEU A 65 1.55 -1.76 -0.26
CA LEU A 65 2.73 -2.11 0.52
C LEU A 65 3.72 -2.91 -0.35
N ALA A 66 5.01 -2.85 0.00
CA ALA A 66 6.01 -3.69 -0.65
C ALA A 66 5.64 -5.18 -0.53
N HIS A 67 5.68 -5.89 -1.64
CA HIS A 67 5.23 -7.28 -1.75
C HIS A 67 5.99 -8.05 -2.83
N ARG A 68 5.67 -9.34 -3.00
CA ARG A 68 6.18 -10.21 -4.07
C ARG A 68 5.09 -11.17 -4.52
N HIS A 69 5.28 -11.78 -5.67
CA HIS A 69 4.22 -12.60 -6.28
C HIS A 69 4.54 -14.09 -6.41
N ASN A 70 5.76 -14.55 -6.41
CA ASN A 70 6.13 -15.92 -6.82
C ASN A 70 5.47 -16.31 -8.16
N ALA A 71 5.44 -15.38 -9.10
CA ALA A 71 4.75 -15.45 -10.37
C ALA A 71 5.50 -14.65 -11.42
N GLN A 72 5.23 -14.91 -12.68
CA GLN A 72 5.51 -13.94 -13.74
C GLN A 72 4.33 -12.97 -13.80
N VAL A 73 4.60 -11.68 -13.66
CA VAL A 73 3.58 -10.63 -13.61
C VAL A 73 3.82 -9.64 -14.74
N PHE A 74 2.78 -9.39 -15.50
CA PHE A 74 2.76 -8.42 -16.59
C PHE A 74 1.72 -7.36 -16.26
N VAL A 75 2.15 -6.11 -16.21
CA VAL A 75 1.30 -4.96 -15.93
C VAL A 75 1.10 -4.17 -17.22
N TYR A 76 -0.12 -3.71 -17.44
CA TYR A 76 -0.49 -2.78 -18.49
C TYR A 76 -1.28 -1.61 -17.91
N VAL A 77 -0.84 -0.38 -18.13
CA VAL A 77 -1.53 0.80 -17.62
C VAL A 77 -2.73 1.13 -18.50
N LEU A 78 -3.92 1.14 -17.89
CA LEU A 78 -5.19 1.47 -18.55
C LEU A 78 -5.52 2.95 -18.48
N GLU A 79 -5.31 3.56 -17.29
CA GLU A 79 -5.72 4.93 -17.01
C GLU A 79 -4.85 5.55 -15.92
N GLY A 80 -4.64 6.89 -15.99
CA GLY A 80 -3.79 7.62 -15.05
C GLY A 80 -2.31 7.34 -15.28
N ALA A 81 -1.52 7.44 -14.23
CA ALA A 81 -0.10 7.10 -14.25
C ALA A 81 0.30 6.40 -12.95
N VAL A 82 1.19 5.43 -13.03
CA VAL A 82 1.65 4.66 -11.87
C VAL A 82 3.18 4.71 -11.74
N LYS A 83 3.66 4.65 -10.51
CA LYS A 83 5.08 4.48 -10.18
C LYS A 83 5.32 3.02 -9.85
N MET A 84 6.29 2.40 -10.52
CA MET A 84 6.63 0.98 -10.36
C MET A 84 8.12 0.81 -10.16
N GLN A 85 8.51 -0.07 -9.23
CA GLN A 85 9.90 -0.42 -8.98
C GLN A 85 10.01 -1.82 -8.37
N VAL A 86 10.87 -2.66 -8.92
CA VAL A 86 11.38 -3.85 -8.22
C VAL A 86 12.70 -3.53 -7.51
N ALA A 87 13.02 -4.27 -6.46
CA ALA A 87 14.26 -4.09 -5.69
C ALA A 87 15.49 -4.14 -6.59
N GLY A 88 16.36 -3.13 -6.48
CA GLY A 88 17.56 -3.00 -7.31
C GLY A 88 17.33 -2.46 -8.73
N GLY A 89 16.09 -2.32 -9.16
CA GLY A 89 15.73 -1.73 -10.45
C GLY A 89 15.44 -0.22 -10.40
N PRO A 90 15.28 0.44 -11.56
CA PRO A 90 14.93 1.85 -11.62
C PRO A 90 13.48 2.08 -11.19
N LEU A 91 13.21 3.23 -10.58
CA LEU A 91 11.86 3.73 -10.40
C LEU A 91 11.33 4.27 -11.73
N LEU A 92 10.26 3.67 -12.23
CA LEU A 92 9.60 4.08 -13.47
C LEU A 92 8.28 4.79 -13.16
N THR A 93 7.94 5.79 -13.97
CA THR A 93 6.58 6.36 -14.01
C THR A 93 5.99 6.01 -15.37
N LEU A 94 4.88 5.29 -15.35
CA LEU A 94 4.25 4.68 -16.52
C LEU A 94 2.86 5.26 -16.72
N GLY A 95 2.58 5.67 -17.96
CA GLY A 95 1.27 6.15 -18.41
C GLY A 95 0.46 5.11 -19.17
N PRO A 96 -0.74 5.45 -19.66
CA PRO A 96 -1.59 4.54 -20.41
C PRO A 96 -0.90 3.95 -21.64
N GLY A 97 -1.03 2.63 -21.82
CA GLY A 97 -0.38 1.89 -22.89
C GLY A 97 1.02 1.37 -22.56
N GLU A 98 1.64 1.83 -21.47
CA GLU A 98 2.94 1.35 -21.03
C GLU A 98 2.83 0.09 -20.15
N THR A 99 3.93 -0.64 -20.06
CA THR A 99 3.98 -1.97 -19.42
C THR A 99 5.08 -2.04 -18.37
N PHE A 100 4.89 -2.94 -17.39
CA PHE A 100 5.89 -3.33 -16.42
C PHE A 100 5.93 -4.84 -16.27
N TYR A 101 7.09 -5.39 -15.90
CA TYR A 101 7.26 -6.82 -15.66
C TYR A 101 7.91 -7.06 -14.31
N GLU A 102 7.42 -8.09 -13.61
CA GLU A 102 7.99 -8.62 -12.38
C GLU A 102 8.21 -10.12 -12.53
N GLY A 103 9.41 -10.57 -12.19
CA GLY A 103 9.76 -11.99 -12.15
C GLY A 103 9.34 -12.64 -10.83
N PRO A 104 9.42 -14.00 -10.75
CA PRO A 104 8.99 -14.76 -9.56
C PRO A 104 9.77 -14.45 -8.28
N GLU A 105 11.01 -13.97 -8.40
CA GLU A 105 11.89 -13.64 -7.26
C GLU A 105 11.92 -12.14 -6.95
N ASP A 106 11.27 -11.32 -7.76
CA ASP A 106 11.29 -9.88 -7.60
C ASP A 106 10.49 -9.44 -6.36
N ILE A 107 11.04 -8.46 -5.66
CA ILE A 107 10.32 -7.72 -4.62
C ILE A 107 9.84 -6.42 -5.23
N HIS A 108 8.53 -6.26 -5.36
CA HIS A 108 7.89 -5.04 -5.81
C HIS A 108 7.92 -4.02 -4.68
N THR A 109 8.88 -3.10 -4.72
CA THR A 109 9.14 -2.13 -3.65
C THR A 109 8.28 -0.88 -3.77
N VAL A 110 7.91 -0.50 -4.99
CA VAL A 110 7.02 0.64 -5.25
C VAL A 110 5.94 0.23 -6.24
N SER A 111 4.68 0.34 -5.83
CA SER A 111 3.48 0.19 -6.64
C SER A 111 2.49 1.24 -6.20
N ALA A 112 2.42 2.38 -6.90
CA ALA A 112 1.70 3.55 -6.43
C ALA A 112 1.09 4.36 -7.59
N ASN A 113 0.01 5.07 -7.30
CA ASN A 113 -0.49 6.11 -8.18
C ASN A 113 0.51 7.28 -8.23
N ALA A 114 0.88 7.72 -9.42
CA ALA A 114 1.77 8.87 -9.59
C ALA A 114 1.07 10.21 -9.32
N SER A 115 -0.27 10.24 -9.35
CA SER A 115 -1.10 11.43 -9.14
C SER A 115 -1.68 11.48 -7.73
N THR A 116 -1.64 12.64 -7.10
CA THR A 116 -2.32 12.91 -5.82
C THR A 116 -3.74 13.44 -5.97
N THR A 117 -4.21 13.63 -7.21
CA THR A 117 -5.51 14.25 -7.50
C THR A 117 -6.42 13.42 -8.39
N LYS A 118 -5.89 12.41 -9.09
CA LYS A 118 -6.64 11.55 -10.02
C LYS A 118 -6.39 10.08 -9.70
N PRO A 119 -7.36 9.19 -9.89
CA PRO A 119 -7.15 7.75 -9.77
C PRO A 119 -6.25 7.21 -10.89
N ALA A 120 -5.74 6.00 -10.70
CA ALA A 120 -5.04 5.25 -11.73
C ALA A 120 -5.57 3.81 -11.77
N ARG A 121 -5.53 3.18 -12.95
CA ARG A 121 -6.01 1.82 -13.16
C ARG A 121 -5.03 1.03 -14.04
N ILE A 122 -4.73 -0.17 -13.61
CA ILE A 122 -3.86 -1.10 -14.33
C ILE A 122 -4.56 -2.44 -14.52
N LEU A 123 -4.18 -3.13 -15.60
CA LEU A 123 -4.46 -4.53 -15.81
C LEU A 123 -3.22 -5.33 -15.41
N VAL A 124 -3.41 -6.37 -14.61
CA VAL A 124 -2.35 -7.30 -14.20
C VAL A 124 -2.68 -8.68 -14.76
N PHE A 125 -1.72 -9.26 -15.47
CA PHE A 125 -1.76 -10.61 -15.96
C PHE A 125 -0.64 -11.41 -15.29
N MET A 126 -0.98 -12.55 -14.66
CA MET A 126 0.00 -13.36 -13.94
C MET A 126 -0.03 -14.80 -14.41
N ILE A 127 1.16 -15.42 -14.45
CA ILE A 127 1.32 -16.87 -14.60
C ILE A 127 1.95 -17.37 -13.30
N LYS A 128 1.22 -18.21 -12.56
CA LYS A 128 1.60 -18.67 -11.23
C LYS A 128 1.17 -20.12 -10.97
N ASP A 129 1.65 -20.70 -9.89
CA ASP A 129 1.11 -21.94 -9.37
C ASP A 129 -0.32 -21.73 -8.88
N ALA A 130 -1.25 -22.61 -9.24
CA ALA A 130 -2.67 -22.48 -8.90
C ALA A 130 -2.91 -22.37 -7.39
N ALA A 131 -2.14 -23.10 -6.57
CA ALA A 131 -2.22 -23.06 -5.11
C ALA A 131 -1.51 -21.85 -4.47
N ALA A 132 -0.68 -21.08 -5.22
CA ALA A 132 0.02 -19.95 -4.66
C ALA A 132 -0.91 -18.75 -4.46
N PRO A 133 -0.72 -17.93 -3.42
CA PRO A 133 -1.46 -16.68 -3.26
C PRO A 133 -1.11 -15.66 -4.35
N VAL A 134 -1.99 -14.68 -4.56
CA VAL A 134 -1.76 -13.60 -5.55
C VAL A 134 -0.56 -12.73 -5.14
N SER A 135 -0.41 -12.46 -3.87
CA SER A 135 0.72 -11.69 -3.33
C SER A 135 1.14 -12.20 -1.96
N LEU A 136 2.37 -11.93 -1.59
CA LEU A 136 3.01 -12.25 -0.32
C LEU A 136 3.71 -11.00 0.22
N PRO A 137 3.89 -10.86 1.54
CA PRO A 137 4.73 -9.81 2.09
C PRO A 137 6.14 -9.83 1.49
N ALA A 138 6.78 -8.67 1.37
CA ALA A 138 8.14 -8.54 0.83
C ALA A 138 9.18 -9.30 1.66
N VAL A 139 8.98 -9.40 2.98
CA VAL A 139 9.85 -10.15 3.91
C VAL A 139 9.29 -11.55 4.17
N ARG A 140 10.19 -12.51 4.35
CA ARG A 140 9.86 -13.90 4.73
C ARG A 140 9.83 -14.00 6.24
#